data_0e5370775096c5aedb13f8cb725be503
#
_entry.id   0e5370775096c5aedb13f8cb725be503
#
_cell.length_a   1.000
_cell.length_b   1.000
_cell.length_c   1.000
_cell.angle_alpha   90.00
_cell.angle_beta   90.00
_cell.angle_gamma   90.00
#
_symmetry.space_group_name_H-M   'P 1'
#
loop_
_entity.id
_entity.type
_entity.pdbx_description
1 polymer ?
#
loop_
_entity_poly.entity_id
_entity_poly.type
_entity_poly.pdbx_seq_one_letter_code
_entity_poly.pdbx_strand_id
1 'polypeptide(L)'
;MKVLKAHEMAELDRITIEDIGIPSSVLMENAARGVFNYINEKYPSLKRVLVVAGKGNNGGDGIAVARMLRLKGMEADLYLPMGEPKGDGALQLKIYRNLGYEPLKERPIYRNYDLIVDALFGTGFQPPVKGKVAETILDMNASGVPILAVDIPSGLSADTGKTFEPSVKAVATVTFQFPKLCHILYPAAKLCGEVVVHDISIPERLAENIKRDVIAPSGLKLPEREPDTYKNREGHVLIMGGSVGKTGAVVMSALAATRTGSGLVTVAVPEGLNPTFEGHLVEEMSLPLPGEERLSVFGVEKLLKEGERFTALAVGMGMDRYEEGQDIVLELLERWDRPLLIDADGINNLADSGELSLLRDREGVTVLTPHVGEFSRLSGLSSEEIVCNQTEVARDFSGEFGCYIVLKGARTVIASPSGEVFVSTRGTPAMAKGGVGDVLSGVLVSLLGRYEEPLEALKLGVYLHGLAGEIAEERLHRESLRARDIIRDIPKAYKSIENLLKTSDTNSQDDRQG
;
A
#
# COMPACT_ATOMS: atom_id res chain seq x y z
N MET A 1 -6.58 -8.58 2.00
CA MET A 1 -5.82 -9.26 3.10
C MET A 1 -5.60 -8.25 4.21
N LYS A 2 -6.02 -8.59 5.46
CA LYS A 2 -5.87 -7.71 6.62
C LYS A 2 -4.40 -7.41 6.94
N VAL A 3 -4.14 -6.20 7.45
CA VAL A 3 -2.83 -5.75 7.95
C VAL A 3 -3.00 -5.29 9.38
N LEU A 4 -2.24 -5.85 10.31
CA LEU A 4 -2.45 -5.64 11.74
C LEU A 4 -1.32 -4.80 12.37
N LYS A 5 -1.66 -4.16 13.49
CA LYS A 5 -0.70 -3.59 14.44
C LYS A 5 -0.33 -4.60 15.52
N ALA A 6 0.73 -4.33 16.26
CA ALA A 6 1.20 -5.19 17.34
C ALA A 6 0.11 -5.51 18.37
N HIS A 7 -0.62 -4.49 18.83
CA HIS A 7 -1.68 -4.66 19.83
C HIS A 7 -2.90 -5.41 19.30
N GLU A 8 -3.24 -5.23 18.02
CA GLU A 8 -4.33 -5.96 17.36
C GLU A 8 -3.96 -7.45 17.27
N MET A 9 -2.73 -7.76 16.85
CA MET A 9 -2.26 -9.15 16.81
C MET A 9 -2.23 -9.80 18.19
N ALA A 10 -1.75 -9.07 19.22
CA ALA A 10 -1.74 -9.56 20.61
C ALA A 10 -3.16 -9.85 21.14
N GLU A 11 -4.16 -9.08 20.75
CA GLU A 11 -5.55 -9.34 21.13
C GLU A 11 -6.12 -10.58 20.43
N LEU A 12 -5.78 -10.80 19.15
CA LEU A 12 -6.16 -12.04 18.44
C LEU A 12 -5.52 -13.27 19.09
N ASP A 13 -4.23 -13.19 19.46
CA ASP A 13 -3.53 -14.23 20.21
C ASP A 13 -4.24 -14.53 21.54
N ARG A 14 -4.55 -13.48 22.31
CA ARG A 14 -5.24 -13.59 23.60
C ARG A 14 -6.59 -14.30 23.45
N ILE A 15 -7.45 -13.84 22.54
CA ILE A 15 -8.77 -14.45 22.29
C ILE A 15 -8.61 -15.93 21.87
N THR A 16 -7.64 -16.22 21.02
CA THR A 16 -7.39 -17.59 20.54
C THR A 16 -6.96 -18.50 21.67
N ILE A 17 -6.12 -18.02 22.59
CA ILE A 17 -5.59 -18.80 23.71
C ILE A 17 -6.61 -18.90 24.84
N GLU A 18 -7.20 -17.77 25.29
CA GLU A 18 -8.01 -17.72 26.49
C GLU A 18 -9.48 -18.07 26.23
N ASP A 19 -10.07 -17.56 25.14
CA ASP A 19 -11.50 -17.70 24.87
C ASP A 19 -11.80 -18.93 24.00
N ILE A 20 -10.97 -19.20 22.97
CA ILE A 20 -11.14 -20.36 22.09
C ILE A 20 -10.47 -21.61 22.69
N GLY A 21 -9.38 -21.45 23.45
CA GLY A 21 -8.72 -22.52 24.17
C GLY A 21 -7.64 -23.25 23.39
N ILE A 22 -7.10 -22.66 22.31
CA ILE A 22 -5.92 -23.22 21.61
C ILE A 22 -4.68 -22.85 22.43
N PRO A 23 -3.92 -23.84 22.97
CA PRO A 23 -2.74 -23.55 23.78
C PRO A 23 -1.69 -22.71 23.03
N SER A 24 -1.07 -21.75 23.71
CA SER A 24 -0.01 -20.90 23.15
C SER A 24 1.16 -21.71 22.57
N SER A 25 1.47 -22.85 23.18
CA SER A 25 2.49 -23.78 22.67
C SER A 25 2.14 -24.42 21.32
N VAL A 26 0.85 -24.55 20.98
CA VAL A 26 0.39 -25.02 19.67
C VAL A 26 0.60 -23.92 18.63
N LEU A 27 0.23 -22.67 18.94
CA LEU A 27 0.49 -21.53 18.03
C LEU A 27 1.98 -21.38 17.76
N MET A 28 2.84 -21.50 18.79
CA MET A 28 4.30 -21.46 18.67
C MET A 28 4.84 -22.59 17.80
N GLU A 29 4.34 -23.80 17.95
CA GLU A 29 4.75 -24.95 17.12
C GLU A 29 4.34 -24.76 15.65
N ASN A 30 3.15 -24.21 15.39
CA ASN A 30 2.69 -23.87 14.04
C ASN A 30 3.55 -22.76 13.42
N ALA A 31 3.86 -21.71 14.17
CA ALA A 31 4.74 -20.63 13.74
C ALA A 31 6.14 -21.15 13.35
N ALA A 32 6.76 -21.94 14.23
CA ALA A 32 8.05 -22.56 13.97
C ALA A 32 8.01 -23.50 12.75
N ARG A 33 6.91 -24.23 12.53
CA ARG A 33 6.71 -25.10 11.38
C ARG A 33 6.66 -24.32 10.08
N GLY A 34 6.03 -23.15 10.05
CA GLY A 34 6.03 -22.25 8.89
C GLY A 34 7.44 -21.84 8.49
N VAL A 35 8.26 -21.42 9.44
CA VAL A 35 9.67 -21.05 9.20
C VAL A 35 10.49 -22.25 8.75
N PHE A 36 10.33 -23.40 9.42
CA PHE A 36 10.99 -24.65 9.05
C PHE A 36 10.64 -25.09 7.64
N ASN A 37 9.36 -25.05 7.24
CA ASN A 37 8.91 -25.42 5.91
C ASN A 37 9.51 -24.50 4.85
N TYR A 38 9.49 -23.18 5.08
CA TYR A 38 10.12 -22.21 4.19
C TYR A 38 11.60 -22.51 3.96
N ILE A 39 12.35 -22.81 5.04
CA ILE A 39 13.79 -23.17 4.93
C ILE A 39 13.96 -24.42 4.06
N ASN A 40 13.16 -25.45 4.29
CA ASN A 40 13.28 -26.70 3.53
C ASN A 40 12.94 -26.56 2.04
N GLU A 41 11.96 -25.73 1.71
CA GLU A 41 11.51 -25.49 0.33
C GLU A 41 12.46 -24.60 -0.44
N LYS A 42 12.89 -23.50 0.17
CA LYS A 42 13.73 -22.51 -0.52
C LYS A 42 15.22 -22.84 -0.49
N TYR A 43 15.66 -23.58 0.53
CA TYR A 43 17.07 -23.86 0.76
C TYR A 43 17.36 -25.36 1.00
N PRO A 44 17.02 -26.28 0.08
CA PRO A 44 17.09 -27.73 0.31
C PRO A 44 18.52 -28.26 0.47
N SER A 45 19.54 -27.49 0.09
CA SER A 45 20.96 -27.88 0.16
C SER A 45 21.74 -27.26 1.32
N LEU A 46 21.08 -26.53 2.25
CA LEU A 46 21.72 -25.96 3.41
C LEU A 46 22.32 -27.03 4.32
N LYS A 47 23.52 -26.73 4.86
CA LYS A 47 24.21 -27.63 5.80
C LYS A 47 24.22 -27.05 7.21
N ARG A 48 24.55 -25.77 7.34
CA ARG A 48 24.74 -25.12 8.64
C ARG A 48 23.84 -23.90 8.80
N VAL A 49 23.00 -23.92 9.81
CA VAL A 49 22.06 -22.84 10.14
C VAL A 49 22.39 -22.30 11.53
N LEU A 50 22.44 -20.98 11.69
CA LEU A 50 22.51 -20.33 13.00
C LEU A 50 21.15 -19.74 13.33
N VAL A 51 20.58 -20.15 14.46
CA VAL A 51 19.38 -19.50 15.00
C VAL A 51 19.78 -18.57 16.13
N VAL A 52 19.46 -17.29 16.00
CA VAL A 52 19.73 -16.26 17.00
C VAL A 52 18.41 -15.88 17.67
N ALA A 53 18.21 -16.33 18.91
CA ALA A 53 16.92 -16.23 19.58
C ALA A 53 16.93 -15.29 20.78
N GLY A 54 15.83 -14.57 20.94
CA GLY A 54 15.57 -13.65 22.06
C GLY A 54 14.90 -14.35 23.26
N LYS A 55 14.43 -13.53 24.22
CA LYS A 55 13.79 -14.00 25.46
C LYS A 55 12.27 -14.14 25.39
N GLY A 56 11.65 -13.56 24.38
CA GLY A 56 10.19 -13.55 24.20
C GLY A 56 9.67 -14.72 23.37
N ASN A 57 8.40 -14.68 23.00
CA ASN A 57 7.74 -15.72 22.19
C ASN A 57 8.44 -15.92 20.84
N ASN A 58 8.86 -14.86 20.16
CA ASN A 58 9.62 -14.95 18.92
C ASN A 58 10.92 -15.77 19.09
N GLY A 59 11.60 -15.61 20.24
CA GLY A 59 12.74 -16.46 20.61
C GLY A 59 12.35 -17.91 20.80
N GLY A 60 11.16 -18.18 21.35
CA GLY A 60 10.58 -19.51 21.47
C GLY A 60 10.34 -20.15 20.12
N ASP A 61 9.78 -19.41 19.16
CA ASP A 61 9.59 -19.86 17.78
C ASP A 61 10.93 -20.25 17.15
N GLY A 62 11.97 -19.39 17.31
CA GLY A 62 13.31 -19.69 16.82
C GLY A 62 13.94 -20.94 17.44
N ILE A 63 13.78 -21.16 18.75
CA ILE A 63 14.27 -22.37 19.43
C ILE A 63 13.58 -23.62 18.88
N ALA A 64 12.27 -23.55 18.65
CA ALA A 64 11.51 -24.64 18.03
C ALA A 64 11.99 -24.91 16.60
N VAL A 65 12.31 -23.87 15.81
CA VAL A 65 12.91 -23.99 14.47
C VAL A 65 14.26 -24.72 14.55
N ALA A 66 15.16 -24.31 15.47
CA ALA A 66 16.46 -24.96 15.67
C ALA A 66 16.28 -26.45 15.98
N ARG A 67 15.32 -26.78 16.86
CA ARG A 67 14.97 -28.16 17.21
C ARG A 67 14.50 -28.96 15.97
N MET A 68 13.60 -28.40 15.17
CA MET A 68 13.07 -29.07 13.97
C MET A 68 14.18 -29.33 12.94
N LEU A 69 15.07 -28.37 12.72
CA LEU A 69 16.21 -28.51 11.81
C LEU A 69 17.17 -29.61 12.28
N ARG A 70 17.50 -29.66 13.60
CA ARG A 70 18.33 -30.70 14.20
C ARG A 70 17.71 -32.09 14.05
N LEU A 71 16.41 -32.22 14.31
CA LEU A 71 15.68 -33.48 14.13
C LEU A 71 15.67 -33.98 12.68
N LYS A 72 15.76 -33.07 11.71
CA LYS A 72 15.90 -33.39 10.29
C LYS A 72 17.34 -33.74 9.90
N GLY A 73 18.30 -33.64 10.81
CA GLY A 73 19.71 -33.94 10.56
C GLY A 73 20.55 -32.77 10.04
N MET A 74 20.02 -31.55 10.07
CA MET A 74 20.79 -30.36 9.73
C MET A 74 21.67 -29.91 10.91
N GLU A 75 22.83 -29.32 10.62
CA GLU A 75 23.63 -28.65 11.63
C GLU A 75 23.00 -27.28 11.96
N ALA A 76 22.15 -27.23 13.00
CA ALA A 76 21.50 -26.00 13.44
C ALA A 76 21.99 -25.60 14.84
N ASP A 77 22.82 -24.57 14.93
CA ASP A 77 23.30 -24.04 16.19
C ASP A 77 22.33 -22.97 16.73
N LEU A 78 22.17 -22.93 18.05
CA LEU A 78 21.32 -21.96 18.75
C LEU A 78 22.19 -21.00 19.54
N TYR A 79 22.02 -19.69 19.33
CA TYR A 79 22.69 -18.63 20.10
C TYR A 79 21.68 -17.75 20.82
N LEU A 80 21.88 -17.55 22.14
CA LEU A 80 21.00 -16.79 23.03
C LEU A 80 21.71 -15.54 23.58
N PRO A 81 21.86 -14.45 22.80
CA PRO A 81 22.63 -13.27 23.22
C PRO A 81 22.03 -12.54 24.42
N MET A 82 20.75 -12.74 24.69
CA MET A 82 20.01 -12.13 25.80
C MET A 82 19.91 -13.05 27.02
N GLY A 83 20.39 -14.31 26.91
CA GLY A 83 20.18 -15.36 27.91
C GLY A 83 18.88 -16.13 27.68
N GLU A 84 18.53 -16.99 28.62
CA GLU A 84 17.42 -17.95 28.47
C GLU A 84 16.04 -17.27 28.43
N PRO A 85 15.12 -17.80 27.63
CA PRO A 85 13.73 -17.33 27.54
C PRO A 85 12.89 -17.74 28.76
N LYS A 86 11.66 -17.19 28.81
CA LYS A 86 10.63 -17.56 29.79
C LYS A 86 9.41 -18.17 29.08
N GLY A 87 8.43 -18.62 29.86
CA GLY A 87 7.17 -19.15 29.34
C GLY A 87 7.35 -20.31 28.35
N ASP A 88 6.66 -20.26 27.21
CA ASP A 88 6.74 -21.29 26.16
C ASP A 88 8.13 -21.41 25.53
N GLY A 89 8.86 -20.30 25.44
CA GLY A 89 10.25 -20.34 24.98
C GLY A 89 11.14 -21.17 25.92
N ALA A 90 10.92 -21.13 27.24
CA ALA A 90 11.64 -21.97 28.20
C ALA A 90 11.27 -23.45 28.03
N LEU A 91 10.01 -23.76 27.70
CA LEU A 91 9.58 -25.11 27.36
C LEU A 91 10.32 -25.62 26.12
N GLN A 92 10.38 -24.82 25.04
CA GLN A 92 11.11 -25.19 23.82
C GLN A 92 12.61 -25.40 24.09
N LEU A 93 13.23 -24.57 24.92
CA LEU A 93 14.65 -24.74 25.31
C LEU A 93 14.85 -26.03 26.12
N LYS A 94 13.93 -26.36 27.03
CA LYS A 94 13.96 -27.61 27.78
C LYS A 94 13.87 -28.81 26.84
N ILE A 95 12.96 -28.77 25.84
CA ILE A 95 12.82 -29.84 24.85
C ILE A 95 14.12 -29.97 24.02
N TYR A 96 14.69 -28.83 23.57
CA TYR A 96 15.97 -28.81 22.84
C TYR A 96 17.10 -29.49 23.62
N ARG A 97 17.20 -29.22 24.92
CA ARG A 97 18.19 -29.85 25.82
C ARG A 97 17.92 -31.33 26.05
N ASN A 98 16.67 -31.74 26.22
CA ASN A 98 16.29 -33.13 26.42
C ASN A 98 16.60 -33.98 25.18
N LEU A 99 16.70 -33.38 24.00
CA LEU A 99 17.18 -34.05 22.78
C LEU A 99 18.71 -34.11 22.67
N GLY A 100 19.44 -33.65 23.69
CA GLY A 100 20.91 -33.69 23.75
C GLY A 100 21.59 -32.51 23.07
N TYR A 101 20.87 -31.43 22.76
CA TYR A 101 21.44 -30.24 22.15
C TYR A 101 21.62 -29.12 23.19
N GLU A 102 22.66 -28.32 23.03
CA GLU A 102 22.92 -27.17 23.91
C GLU A 102 23.12 -25.87 23.10
N PRO A 103 22.63 -24.74 23.61
CA PRO A 103 22.93 -23.44 23.01
C PRO A 103 24.44 -23.14 23.06
N LEU A 104 24.91 -22.37 22.09
CA LEU A 104 26.28 -21.88 22.05
C LEU A 104 26.58 -21.02 23.29
N LYS A 105 27.69 -21.31 23.95
CA LYS A 105 28.17 -20.54 25.13
C LYS A 105 28.84 -19.24 24.72
N GLU A 106 29.51 -19.27 23.56
CA GLU A 106 30.29 -18.15 23.04
C GLU A 106 29.59 -17.51 21.82
N ARG A 107 29.99 -16.28 21.51
CA ARG A 107 29.49 -15.57 20.32
C ARG A 107 29.92 -16.33 19.06
N PRO A 108 28.99 -16.66 18.14
CA PRO A 108 29.32 -17.41 16.95
C PRO A 108 30.11 -16.58 15.93
N ILE A 109 30.84 -17.27 15.08
CA ILE A 109 31.44 -16.66 13.88
C ILE A 109 30.39 -16.77 12.77
N TYR A 110 29.60 -15.72 12.58
CA TYR A 110 28.41 -15.68 11.71
C TYR A 110 28.68 -16.17 10.29
N ARG A 111 29.82 -15.79 9.68
CA ARG A 111 30.21 -16.17 8.30
C ARG A 111 30.45 -17.68 8.10
N ASN A 112 30.46 -18.48 9.15
CA ASN A 112 30.63 -19.93 9.06
C ASN A 112 29.30 -20.68 8.81
N TYR A 113 28.19 -19.97 8.69
CA TYR A 113 26.86 -20.50 8.44
C TYR A 113 26.37 -20.19 7.03
N ASP A 114 25.47 -21.02 6.53
CA ASP A 114 24.84 -20.84 5.22
C ASP A 114 23.59 -19.97 5.30
N LEU A 115 22.93 -19.94 6.49
CA LEU A 115 21.75 -19.14 6.79
C LEU A 115 21.77 -18.72 8.26
N ILE A 116 21.34 -17.49 8.54
CA ILE A 116 21.05 -17.01 9.89
C ILE A 116 19.54 -16.87 10.01
N VAL A 117 18.95 -17.42 11.09
CA VAL A 117 17.54 -17.19 11.45
C VAL A 117 17.50 -16.15 12.57
N ASP A 118 16.92 -15.01 12.29
CA ASP A 118 16.68 -13.93 13.25
C ASP A 118 15.36 -14.18 13.98
N ALA A 119 15.45 -14.53 15.24
CA ALA A 119 14.33 -14.70 16.15
C ALA A 119 14.54 -13.91 17.46
N LEU A 120 15.19 -12.73 17.38
CA LEU A 120 15.47 -11.91 18.56
C LEU A 120 14.22 -11.21 19.07
N PHE A 121 13.49 -10.50 18.19
CA PHE A 121 12.32 -9.71 18.54
C PHE A 121 11.19 -9.94 17.52
N GLY A 122 9.95 -9.99 18.00
CA GLY A 122 8.71 -9.98 17.21
C GLY A 122 7.88 -8.73 17.48
N THR A 123 6.56 -8.82 17.33
CA THR A 123 5.60 -7.70 17.43
C THR A 123 5.65 -6.92 18.74
N GLY A 124 6.01 -7.55 19.86
CA GLY A 124 6.06 -6.90 21.18
C GLY A 124 7.27 -5.99 21.42
N PHE A 125 8.18 -5.85 20.44
CA PHE A 125 9.36 -5.02 20.58
C PHE A 125 9.10 -3.56 20.21
N GLN A 126 9.67 -2.65 21.02
CA GLN A 126 9.68 -1.20 20.75
C GLN A 126 11.11 -0.72 20.51
N PRO A 127 11.45 -0.21 19.31
CA PRO A 127 12.79 0.29 19.01
C PRO A 127 13.10 1.57 19.80
N PRO A 128 14.40 1.94 19.94
CA PRO A 128 15.58 1.36 19.27
C PRO A 128 16.24 0.21 20.06
N VAL A 129 16.95 -0.68 19.33
CA VAL A 129 17.80 -1.72 19.94
C VAL A 129 19.07 -1.11 20.53
N LYS A 130 19.52 -1.62 21.69
CA LYS A 130 20.71 -1.11 22.39
C LYS A 130 21.62 -2.24 22.89
N GLY A 131 22.86 -1.88 23.23
CA GLY A 131 23.84 -2.75 23.89
C GLY A 131 24.22 -3.98 23.07
N LYS A 132 24.46 -5.11 23.75
CA LYS A 132 24.94 -6.37 23.14
C LYS A 132 24.07 -6.87 21.99
N VAL A 133 22.77 -6.65 22.04
CA VAL A 133 21.85 -7.07 20.97
C VAL A 133 22.03 -6.21 19.73
N ALA A 134 22.27 -4.90 19.90
CA ALA A 134 22.60 -4.03 18.77
C ALA A 134 23.88 -4.48 18.06
N GLU A 135 24.92 -4.84 18.82
CA GLU A 135 26.16 -5.42 18.26
C GLU A 135 25.90 -6.74 17.53
N THR A 136 25.04 -7.59 18.09
CA THR A 136 24.63 -8.86 17.46
C THR A 136 23.99 -8.62 16.08
N ILE A 137 23.06 -7.67 15.99
CA ILE A 137 22.40 -7.31 14.72
C ILE A 137 23.40 -6.75 13.70
N LEU A 138 24.31 -5.86 14.16
CA LEU A 138 25.37 -5.31 13.28
C LEU A 138 26.26 -6.41 12.70
N ASP A 139 26.64 -7.39 13.53
CA ASP A 139 27.49 -8.50 13.05
C ASP A 139 26.74 -9.45 12.11
N MET A 140 25.47 -9.75 12.42
CA MET A 140 24.63 -10.52 11.50
C MET A 140 24.57 -9.86 10.12
N ASN A 141 24.28 -8.56 10.07
CA ASN A 141 24.23 -7.79 8.83
C ASN A 141 25.60 -7.73 8.11
N ALA A 142 26.70 -7.65 8.86
CA ALA A 142 28.05 -7.55 8.31
C ALA A 142 28.63 -8.91 7.88
N SER A 143 27.98 -10.03 8.23
CA SER A 143 28.50 -11.38 7.96
C SER A 143 28.51 -11.76 6.49
N GLY A 144 27.65 -11.13 5.67
CA GLY A 144 27.41 -11.51 4.29
C GLY A 144 26.53 -12.78 4.12
N VAL A 145 26.11 -13.39 5.22
CA VAL A 145 25.21 -14.56 5.22
C VAL A 145 23.77 -14.10 5.09
N PRO A 146 22.92 -14.76 4.27
CA PRO A 146 21.50 -14.43 4.18
C PRO A 146 20.82 -14.60 5.55
N ILE A 147 19.91 -13.67 5.87
CA ILE A 147 19.16 -13.67 7.13
C ILE A 147 17.67 -13.89 6.83
N LEU A 148 17.08 -14.90 7.46
CA LEU A 148 15.64 -15.16 7.48
C LEU A 148 15.07 -14.63 8.79
N ALA A 149 14.13 -13.69 8.74
CA ALA A 149 13.49 -13.17 9.93
C ALA A 149 12.25 -13.99 10.31
N VAL A 150 12.12 -14.25 11.61
CA VAL A 150 10.92 -14.84 12.21
C VAL A 150 9.99 -13.70 12.62
N ASP A 151 8.80 -13.69 12.10
CA ASP A 151 7.74 -12.70 12.30
C ASP A 151 8.09 -11.29 11.79
N ILE A 152 9.09 -10.62 12.34
CA ILE A 152 9.52 -9.25 11.99
C ILE A 152 11.05 -9.19 12.05
N PRO A 153 11.74 -8.56 11.07
CA PRO A 153 13.16 -8.29 11.19
C PRO A 153 13.47 -7.51 12.48
N SER A 154 14.32 -8.07 13.31
CA SER A 154 14.62 -7.49 14.64
C SER A 154 15.17 -6.08 14.54
N GLY A 155 14.57 -5.18 15.31
CA GLY A 155 14.86 -3.74 15.29
C GLY A 155 13.78 -2.89 14.62
N LEU A 156 12.85 -3.49 13.84
CA LEU A 156 11.68 -2.79 13.29
C LEU A 156 10.54 -2.73 14.31
N SER A 157 9.66 -1.74 14.13
CA SER A 157 8.36 -1.68 14.80
C SER A 157 7.29 -2.31 13.90
N ALA A 158 6.43 -3.15 14.46
CA ALA A 158 5.28 -3.72 13.75
C ALA A 158 4.33 -2.66 13.18
N ASP A 159 4.25 -1.50 13.85
CA ASP A 159 3.17 -0.53 13.73
C ASP A 159 3.44 0.59 12.73
N THR A 160 4.65 0.68 12.18
CA THR A 160 5.06 1.79 11.31
C THR A 160 5.92 1.34 10.13
N GLY A 161 6.00 2.19 9.10
CA GLY A 161 6.98 2.05 8.02
C GLY A 161 8.38 2.58 8.35
N LYS A 162 8.63 3.04 9.59
CA LYS A 162 9.90 3.64 10.00
C LYS A 162 11.00 2.59 10.18
N THR A 163 12.22 2.94 9.77
CA THR A 163 13.43 2.16 10.08
C THR A 163 14.16 2.72 11.29
N PHE A 164 14.81 1.84 12.01
CA PHE A 164 15.63 2.17 13.17
C PHE A 164 17.00 1.50 13.01
N GLU A 165 18.06 2.13 13.53
CA GLU A 165 19.38 1.55 13.47
C GLU A 165 19.83 1.10 14.87
N PRO A 166 20.37 -0.12 14.99
CA PRO A 166 20.45 -1.15 13.95
C PRO A 166 19.16 -1.97 13.80
N SER A 167 18.81 -2.33 12.57
CA SER A 167 17.76 -3.32 12.26
C SER A 167 18.33 -4.41 11.37
N VAL A 168 17.81 -5.62 11.51
CA VAL A 168 18.15 -6.75 10.65
C VAL A 168 17.73 -6.47 9.20
N LYS A 169 18.59 -6.84 8.25
CA LYS A 169 18.33 -6.78 6.80
C LYS A 169 18.06 -8.18 6.31
N ALA A 170 16.80 -8.59 6.35
CA ALA A 170 16.40 -9.93 5.98
C ALA A 170 16.29 -10.08 4.45
N VAL A 171 16.64 -11.28 3.93
CA VAL A 171 16.35 -11.68 2.56
C VAL A 171 14.91 -12.18 2.42
N ALA A 172 14.34 -12.70 3.53
CA ALA A 172 12.95 -13.07 3.63
C ALA A 172 12.48 -12.96 5.09
N THR A 173 11.17 -12.82 5.26
CA THR A 173 10.48 -12.81 6.56
C THR A 173 9.30 -13.77 6.49
N VAL A 174 9.23 -14.74 7.42
CA VAL A 174 8.04 -15.56 7.61
C VAL A 174 7.27 -14.97 8.79
N THR A 175 6.14 -14.34 8.48
CA THR A 175 5.25 -13.74 9.47
C THR A 175 3.99 -14.57 9.66
N PHE A 176 3.30 -14.38 10.77
CA PHE A 176 2.26 -15.28 11.22
C PHE A 176 0.87 -14.66 11.11
N GLN A 177 -0.07 -15.42 10.57
CA GLN A 177 -1.49 -15.18 10.35
C GLN A 177 -1.80 -13.94 9.51
N PHE A 178 -1.24 -12.78 9.85
CA PHE A 178 -1.44 -11.52 9.14
C PHE A 178 -0.12 -10.73 9.03
N PRO A 179 0.12 -10.02 7.92
CA PRO A 179 1.22 -9.08 7.82
C PRO A 179 1.01 -7.90 8.76
N LYS A 180 2.11 -7.27 9.17
CA LYS A 180 2.14 -6.05 9.97
C LYS A 180 2.51 -4.86 9.08
N LEU A 181 2.30 -3.62 9.56
CA LEU A 181 2.56 -2.42 8.76
C LEU A 181 4.00 -2.33 8.27
N CYS A 182 4.99 -2.77 9.05
CA CYS A 182 6.40 -2.77 8.65
C CYS A 182 6.70 -3.67 7.44
N HIS A 183 5.90 -4.72 7.20
CA HIS A 183 6.05 -5.59 6.03
C HIS A 183 5.57 -4.92 4.74
N ILE A 184 4.68 -3.94 4.85
CA ILE A 184 3.99 -3.32 3.72
C ILE A 184 4.56 -1.93 3.42
N LEU A 185 4.78 -1.09 4.46
CA LEU A 185 5.12 0.31 4.29
C LEU A 185 6.63 0.54 4.18
N TYR A 186 7.03 1.39 3.25
CA TYR A 186 8.42 1.86 3.14
C TYR A 186 8.71 2.97 4.15
N PRO A 187 9.98 3.06 4.62
CA PRO A 187 11.16 2.30 4.23
C PRO A 187 11.33 0.92 4.90
N ALA A 188 10.59 0.57 5.97
CA ALA A 188 10.75 -0.68 6.74
C ALA A 188 10.64 -1.93 5.85
N ALA A 189 9.69 -1.96 4.92
CA ALA A 189 9.48 -3.09 4.02
C ALA A 189 10.72 -3.48 3.19
N LYS A 190 11.68 -2.55 2.97
CA LYS A 190 12.95 -2.87 2.31
C LYS A 190 13.83 -3.83 3.11
N LEU A 191 13.63 -3.87 4.44
CA LEU A 191 14.43 -4.71 5.34
C LEU A 191 13.80 -6.08 5.56
N CYS A 192 12.55 -6.29 5.09
CA CYS A 192 11.81 -7.54 5.28
C CYS A 192 12.11 -8.61 4.20
N GLY A 193 12.66 -8.22 3.05
CA GLY A 193 12.84 -9.14 1.92
C GLY A 193 11.53 -9.70 1.38
N GLU A 194 11.52 -10.98 0.97
CA GLU A 194 10.30 -11.70 0.60
C GLU A 194 9.45 -11.93 1.87
N VAL A 195 8.22 -11.44 1.89
CA VAL A 195 7.32 -11.62 3.05
C VAL A 195 6.36 -12.78 2.77
N VAL A 196 6.42 -13.82 3.60
CA VAL A 196 5.54 -14.99 3.54
C VAL A 196 4.66 -15.02 4.79
N VAL A 197 3.35 -15.03 4.59
CA VAL A 197 2.38 -15.15 5.68
C VAL A 197 2.04 -16.63 5.88
N HIS A 198 2.26 -17.14 7.10
CA HIS A 198 1.96 -18.50 7.47
C HIS A 198 0.78 -18.56 8.46
N ASP A 199 -0.20 -19.41 8.15
CA ASP A 199 -1.33 -19.67 9.05
C ASP A 199 -0.86 -20.45 10.30
N ILE A 200 -1.18 -19.90 11.47
CA ILE A 200 -0.85 -20.51 12.76
C ILE A 200 -2.09 -20.98 13.54
N SER A 201 -3.25 -21.08 12.87
CA SER A 201 -4.54 -21.48 13.41
C SER A 201 -5.27 -20.42 14.23
N ILE A 202 -5.03 -19.16 14.00
CA ILE A 202 -5.85 -18.06 14.51
C ILE A 202 -7.03 -17.86 13.55
N PRO A 203 -8.29 -17.93 14.01
CA PRO A 203 -9.43 -17.78 13.11
C PRO A 203 -9.49 -16.40 12.45
N GLU A 204 -9.54 -16.36 11.12
CA GLU A 204 -9.55 -15.10 10.34
C GLU A 204 -10.72 -14.17 10.71
N ARG A 205 -11.88 -14.73 11.13
CA ARG A 205 -13.04 -13.96 11.57
C ARG A 205 -12.74 -12.98 12.73
N LEU A 206 -11.73 -13.26 13.53
CA LEU A 206 -11.34 -12.37 14.63
C LEU A 206 -10.81 -11.02 14.14
N ALA A 207 -10.34 -10.96 12.89
CA ALA A 207 -9.83 -9.74 12.28
C ALA A 207 -10.89 -8.99 11.43
N GLU A 208 -12.16 -9.43 11.38
CA GLU A 208 -13.21 -8.81 10.54
C GLU A 208 -13.41 -7.31 10.85
N ASN A 209 -13.29 -6.92 12.13
CA ASN A 209 -13.43 -5.53 12.55
C ASN A 209 -12.20 -4.65 12.26
N ILE A 210 -11.09 -5.23 11.81
CA ILE A 210 -9.91 -4.47 11.41
C ILE A 210 -10.19 -3.81 10.07
N LYS A 211 -10.19 -2.48 10.06
CA LYS A 211 -10.48 -1.66 8.88
C LYS A 211 -9.21 -1.31 8.07
N ARG A 212 -8.26 -2.22 7.97
CA ARG A 212 -7.00 -2.00 7.25
C ARG A 212 -6.63 -3.22 6.43
N ASP A 213 -6.52 -3.04 5.11
CA ASP A 213 -6.29 -4.11 4.15
C ASP A 213 -5.21 -3.77 3.11
N VAL A 214 -4.51 -4.78 2.62
CA VAL A 214 -3.83 -4.70 1.32
C VAL A 214 -4.87 -4.96 0.23
N ILE A 215 -4.82 -4.15 -0.83
CA ILE A 215 -5.67 -4.36 -2.00
C ILE A 215 -5.25 -5.66 -2.70
N ALA A 216 -6.13 -6.66 -2.64
CA ALA A 216 -5.95 -7.94 -3.33
C ALA A 216 -6.85 -8.00 -4.57
N PRO A 217 -6.46 -8.73 -5.63
CA PRO A 217 -7.29 -8.89 -6.84
C PRO A 217 -8.70 -9.40 -6.52
N SER A 218 -8.83 -10.37 -5.62
CA SER A 218 -10.12 -10.96 -5.21
C SER A 218 -11.10 -9.97 -4.58
N GLY A 219 -10.63 -8.83 -4.11
CA GLY A 219 -11.46 -7.75 -3.56
C GLY A 219 -11.77 -6.63 -4.56
N LEU A 220 -11.41 -6.78 -5.84
CA LEU A 220 -11.69 -5.79 -6.88
C LEU A 220 -12.97 -6.15 -7.63
N LYS A 221 -13.74 -5.13 -7.96
CA LYS A 221 -14.90 -5.25 -8.83
C LYS A 221 -14.58 -4.58 -10.16
N LEU A 222 -14.68 -5.31 -11.26
CA LEU A 222 -14.55 -4.73 -12.59
C LEU A 222 -15.87 -4.11 -13.03
N PRO A 223 -15.85 -2.98 -13.78
CA PRO A 223 -17.09 -2.42 -14.33
C PRO A 223 -17.63 -3.35 -15.41
N GLU A 224 -18.90 -3.68 -15.30
CA GLU A 224 -19.60 -4.46 -16.32
C GLU A 224 -20.19 -3.54 -17.38
N ARG A 225 -20.22 -4.01 -18.63
CA ARG A 225 -20.88 -3.32 -19.75
C ARG A 225 -21.98 -4.21 -20.29
N GLU A 226 -23.20 -3.69 -20.24
CA GLU A 226 -24.33 -4.35 -20.86
C GLU A 226 -24.21 -4.35 -22.39
N PRO A 227 -24.70 -5.38 -23.08
CA PRO A 227 -24.62 -5.45 -24.54
C PRO A 227 -25.30 -4.29 -25.28
N ASP A 228 -26.29 -3.65 -24.66
CA ASP A 228 -27.07 -2.52 -25.19
C ASP A 228 -26.61 -1.16 -24.62
N THR A 229 -25.45 -1.10 -23.99
CA THR A 229 -24.92 0.14 -23.40
C THR A 229 -24.62 1.19 -24.48
N TYR A 230 -24.56 2.46 -24.06
CA TYR A 230 -24.22 3.60 -24.90
C TYR A 230 -23.34 4.60 -24.14
N LYS A 231 -22.65 5.50 -24.89
CA LYS A 231 -21.60 6.37 -24.35
C LYS A 231 -21.98 7.16 -23.09
N ASN A 232 -23.18 7.69 -22.98
CA ASN A 232 -23.58 8.47 -21.80
C ASN A 232 -23.80 7.60 -20.56
N ARG A 233 -24.18 6.32 -20.72
CA ARG A 233 -24.34 5.36 -19.62
C ARG A 233 -22.98 4.96 -19.03
N GLU A 234 -21.95 4.99 -19.86
CA GLU A 234 -20.57 4.67 -19.43
C GLU A 234 -19.82 5.86 -18.79
N GLY A 235 -20.54 6.91 -18.40
CA GLY A 235 -20.03 8.10 -17.75
C GLY A 235 -19.50 9.15 -18.72
N HIS A 236 -19.76 10.41 -18.38
CA HIS A 236 -19.20 11.58 -19.04
C HIS A 236 -18.37 12.35 -17.99
N VAL A 237 -17.07 12.24 -18.03
CA VAL A 237 -16.20 12.87 -17.04
C VAL A 237 -15.65 14.20 -17.55
N LEU A 238 -15.45 15.12 -16.61
CA LEU A 238 -14.87 16.43 -16.86
C LEU A 238 -13.50 16.51 -16.17
N ILE A 239 -12.50 17.07 -16.89
CA ILE A 239 -11.15 17.28 -16.37
C ILE A 239 -10.83 18.76 -16.53
N MET A 240 -10.64 19.47 -15.41
CA MET A 240 -10.44 20.92 -15.39
C MET A 240 -9.01 21.24 -14.95
N GLY A 241 -8.32 22.02 -15.75
CA GLY A 241 -6.94 22.41 -15.43
C GLY A 241 -6.20 23.02 -16.61
N GLY A 242 -4.88 22.96 -16.55
CA GLY A 242 -3.99 23.50 -17.58
C GLY A 242 -3.63 24.96 -17.38
N SER A 243 -2.37 25.25 -17.65
CA SER A 243 -1.79 26.59 -17.72
C SER A 243 -0.63 26.59 -18.71
N VAL A 244 -0.08 27.75 -19.03
CA VAL A 244 1.10 27.87 -19.90
C VAL A 244 2.23 26.97 -19.38
N GLY A 245 2.75 26.10 -20.26
CA GLY A 245 3.83 25.15 -19.95
C GLY A 245 3.38 23.86 -19.27
N LYS A 246 2.09 23.73 -18.85
CA LYS A 246 1.55 22.56 -18.12
C LYS A 246 0.35 21.90 -18.81
N THR A 247 0.08 22.18 -20.08
CA THR A 247 -1.05 21.62 -20.83
C THR A 247 -1.01 20.10 -20.91
N GLY A 248 0.19 19.49 -20.92
CA GLY A 248 0.38 18.05 -21.00
C GLY A 248 -0.23 17.25 -19.83
N ALA A 249 -0.39 17.85 -18.64
CA ALA A 249 -0.99 17.21 -17.49
C ALA A 249 -2.47 16.85 -17.75
N VAL A 250 -3.26 17.82 -18.22
CA VAL A 250 -4.68 17.62 -18.59
C VAL A 250 -4.81 16.61 -19.74
N VAL A 251 -3.95 16.70 -20.75
CA VAL A 251 -3.96 15.76 -21.89
C VAL A 251 -3.72 14.33 -21.40
N MET A 252 -2.74 14.11 -20.51
CA MET A 252 -2.46 12.78 -19.95
C MET A 252 -3.64 12.24 -19.13
N SER A 253 -4.28 13.10 -18.32
CA SER A 253 -5.47 12.72 -17.56
C SER A 253 -6.64 12.36 -18.47
N ALA A 254 -6.88 13.13 -19.54
CA ALA A 254 -7.95 12.88 -20.50
C ALA A 254 -7.75 11.55 -21.24
N LEU A 255 -6.56 11.33 -21.79
CA LEU A 255 -6.22 10.07 -22.46
C LEU A 255 -6.30 8.86 -21.50
N ALA A 256 -5.93 9.03 -20.23
CA ALA A 256 -6.05 7.98 -19.23
C ALA A 256 -7.52 7.69 -18.92
N ALA A 257 -8.39 8.69 -18.80
CA ALA A 257 -9.81 8.53 -18.55
C ALA A 257 -10.51 7.79 -19.72
N THR A 258 -10.22 8.18 -20.97
CA THR A 258 -10.70 7.47 -22.16
C THR A 258 -10.24 6.02 -22.17
N ARG A 259 -8.98 5.77 -21.87
CA ARG A 259 -8.41 4.42 -21.87
C ARG A 259 -8.94 3.55 -20.73
N THR A 260 -9.36 4.15 -19.62
CA THR A 260 -9.97 3.47 -18.47
C THR A 260 -11.43 3.09 -18.72
N GLY A 261 -12.09 3.75 -19.68
CA GLY A 261 -13.39 3.31 -20.18
C GLY A 261 -14.55 4.29 -19.99
N SER A 262 -14.28 5.57 -19.70
CA SER A 262 -15.32 6.61 -19.78
C SER A 262 -15.93 6.62 -21.18
N GLY A 263 -17.25 6.73 -21.24
CA GLY A 263 -17.95 6.83 -22.52
C GLY A 263 -17.73 8.16 -23.22
N LEU A 264 -17.55 9.23 -22.45
CA LEU A 264 -17.22 10.58 -22.91
C LEU A 264 -16.23 11.23 -21.94
N VAL A 265 -15.29 11.99 -22.49
CA VAL A 265 -14.34 12.81 -21.72
C VAL A 265 -14.36 14.22 -22.28
N THR A 266 -14.49 15.23 -21.43
CA THR A 266 -14.35 16.64 -21.78
C THR A 266 -13.24 17.28 -20.94
N VAL A 267 -12.42 18.10 -21.54
CA VAL A 267 -11.44 18.93 -20.81
C VAL A 267 -11.92 20.36 -20.73
N ALA A 268 -11.97 20.92 -19.51
CA ALA A 268 -12.27 22.33 -19.27
C ALA A 268 -10.95 23.09 -19.10
N VAL A 269 -10.65 23.97 -20.05
CA VAL A 269 -9.31 24.56 -20.20
C VAL A 269 -9.39 26.06 -20.48
N PRO A 270 -8.32 26.84 -20.22
CA PRO A 270 -8.29 28.24 -20.59
C PRO A 270 -8.54 28.44 -22.08
N GLU A 271 -9.42 29.38 -22.43
CA GLU A 271 -9.80 29.68 -23.81
C GLU A 271 -8.58 30.00 -24.69
N GLY A 272 -7.64 30.80 -24.16
CA GLY A 272 -6.41 31.12 -24.89
C GLY A 272 -5.50 29.93 -25.19
N LEU A 273 -5.62 28.82 -24.42
CA LEU A 273 -4.85 27.60 -24.63
C LEU A 273 -5.62 26.52 -25.38
N ASN A 274 -6.92 26.69 -25.66
CA ASN A 274 -7.79 25.69 -26.27
C ASN A 274 -7.23 25.11 -27.59
N PRO A 275 -6.67 25.91 -28.53
CA PRO A 275 -6.09 25.35 -29.76
C PRO A 275 -4.96 24.37 -29.51
N THR A 276 -4.18 24.55 -28.43
CA THR A 276 -3.12 23.63 -28.03
C THR A 276 -3.68 22.28 -27.59
N PHE A 277 -4.79 22.29 -26.84
CA PHE A 277 -5.44 21.05 -26.38
C PHE A 277 -6.07 20.30 -27.56
N GLU A 278 -6.81 20.98 -28.44
CA GLU A 278 -7.42 20.36 -29.63
C GLU A 278 -6.38 19.71 -30.55
N GLY A 279 -5.14 20.21 -30.57
CA GLY A 279 -4.04 19.58 -31.32
C GLY A 279 -3.57 18.25 -30.76
N HIS A 280 -3.95 17.87 -29.54
CA HIS A 280 -3.53 16.63 -28.85
C HIS A 280 -4.67 15.68 -28.51
N LEU A 281 -5.91 16.13 -28.55
CA LEU A 281 -7.12 15.38 -28.25
C LEU A 281 -7.78 14.94 -29.59
N VAL A 282 -8.24 13.67 -29.65
CA VAL A 282 -8.88 13.12 -30.83
C VAL A 282 -10.27 12.61 -30.50
N GLU A 283 -10.40 11.79 -29.46
CA GLU A 283 -11.67 11.25 -28.97
C GLU A 283 -12.30 12.11 -27.88
N GLU A 284 -11.49 12.90 -27.18
CA GLU A 284 -11.89 13.78 -26.10
C GLU A 284 -12.37 15.14 -26.65
N MET A 285 -13.31 15.76 -25.95
CA MET A 285 -13.85 17.08 -26.28
C MET A 285 -13.18 18.16 -25.42
N SER A 286 -13.22 19.41 -25.89
CA SER A 286 -12.81 20.57 -25.11
C SER A 286 -14.01 21.44 -24.74
N LEU A 287 -13.91 22.09 -23.57
CA LEU A 287 -14.78 23.14 -23.07
C LEU A 287 -13.92 24.36 -22.74
N PRO A 288 -13.75 25.29 -23.69
CA PRO A 288 -12.98 26.51 -23.40
C PRO A 288 -13.71 27.37 -22.37
N LEU A 289 -13.01 27.68 -21.29
CA LEU A 289 -13.46 28.55 -20.20
C LEU A 289 -12.71 29.88 -20.23
N PRO A 290 -13.27 30.98 -19.69
CA PRO A 290 -12.58 32.23 -19.57
C PRO A 290 -11.18 32.11 -18.98
N GLY A 291 -10.20 32.76 -19.62
CA GLY A 291 -8.79 32.76 -19.24
C GLY A 291 -7.85 32.61 -20.43
N GLU A 292 -6.77 33.38 -20.46
CA GLU A 292 -5.77 33.33 -21.53
C GLU A 292 -4.69 32.31 -21.25
N GLU A 293 -3.93 32.47 -20.16
CA GLU A 293 -2.80 31.65 -19.77
C GLU A 293 -3.15 30.59 -18.72
N ARG A 294 -4.24 30.80 -17.97
CA ARG A 294 -4.79 29.98 -16.90
C ARG A 294 -6.27 30.23 -16.75
N LEU A 295 -6.95 29.38 -16.00
CA LEU A 295 -8.39 29.50 -15.76
C LEU A 295 -8.72 30.74 -14.92
N SER A 296 -9.87 31.36 -15.18
CA SER A 296 -10.45 32.39 -14.33
C SER A 296 -11.66 31.85 -13.58
N VAL A 297 -11.92 32.38 -12.38
CA VAL A 297 -13.07 32.01 -11.54
C VAL A 297 -14.40 32.21 -12.28
N PHE A 298 -14.50 33.17 -13.19
CA PHE A 298 -15.69 33.38 -14.04
C PHE A 298 -16.04 32.16 -14.92
N GLY A 299 -15.08 31.23 -15.13
CA GLY A 299 -15.31 29.98 -15.84
C GLY A 299 -16.18 29.01 -15.07
N VAL A 300 -16.20 29.07 -13.73
CA VAL A 300 -16.99 28.17 -12.88
C VAL A 300 -18.48 28.32 -13.16
N GLU A 301 -18.99 29.53 -13.33
CA GLU A 301 -20.39 29.79 -13.69
C GLU A 301 -20.79 29.13 -15.03
N LYS A 302 -19.92 29.20 -16.03
CA LYS A 302 -20.15 28.55 -17.32
C LYS A 302 -20.16 27.03 -17.18
N LEU A 303 -19.19 26.50 -16.41
CA LEU A 303 -19.07 25.06 -16.15
C LEU A 303 -20.29 24.52 -15.41
N LEU A 304 -20.79 25.20 -14.38
CA LEU A 304 -21.94 24.77 -13.59
C LEU A 304 -23.24 24.74 -14.41
N LYS A 305 -23.43 25.65 -15.36
CA LYS A 305 -24.58 25.65 -16.28
C LYS A 305 -24.60 24.41 -17.18
N GLU A 306 -23.45 23.87 -17.52
CA GLU A 306 -23.29 22.65 -18.31
C GLU A 306 -23.09 21.40 -17.44
N GLY A 307 -23.03 21.57 -16.12
CA GLY A 307 -22.65 20.56 -15.13
C GLY A 307 -23.48 19.28 -15.17
N GLU A 308 -24.80 19.39 -15.46
CA GLU A 308 -25.73 18.27 -15.42
C GLU A 308 -25.36 17.07 -16.31
N ARG A 309 -24.61 17.30 -17.37
CA ARG A 309 -24.18 16.25 -18.30
C ARG A 309 -22.98 15.43 -17.80
N PHE A 310 -22.25 15.89 -16.79
CA PHE A 310 -21.04 15.23 -16.30
C PHE A 310 -21.33 14.36 -15.09
N THR A 311 -20.72 13.20 -15.02
CA THR A 311 -20.86 12.23 -13.92
C THR A 311 -19.81 12.39 -12.83
N ALA A 312 -18.66 12.95 -13.14
CA ALA A 312 -17.58 13.30 -12.18
C ALA A 312 -16.70 14.41 -12.74
N LEU A 313 -16.02 15.13 -11.86
CA LEU A 313 -15.06 16.19 -12.18
C LEU A 313 -13.71 15.89 -11.51
N ALA A 314 -12.62 16.05 -12.27
CA ALA A 314 -11.28 16.16 -11.72
C ALA A 314 -10.72 17.57 -11.97
N VAL A 315 -10.10 18.18 -10.96
CA VAL A 315 -9.55 19.55 -11.04
C VAL A 315 -8.13 19.62 -10.49
N GLY A 316 -7.30 20.46 -11.10
CA GLY A 316 -6.00 20.85 -10.55
C GLY A 316 -4.78 20.43 -11.36
N MET A 317 -4.88 19.46 -12.27
CA MET A 317 -3.75 18.98 -13.09
C MET A 317 -3.20 20.13 -13.95
N GLY A 318 -1.97 20.57 -13.65
CA GLY A 318 -1.31 21.66 -14.36
C GLY A 318 -2.03 23.01 -14.29
N MET A 319 -2.85 23.23 -13.27
CA MET A 319 -3.68 24.44 -13.12
C MET A 319 -2.88 25.68 -12.72
N ASP A 320 -1.73 25.50 -12.06
CA ASP A 320 -0.93 26.52 -11.40
C ASP A 320 -1.46 26.94 -10.01
N ARG A 321 -0.62 27.65 -9.24
CA ARG A 321 -0.95 28.18 -7.89
C ARG A 321 -1.14 29.69 -7.97
N TYR A 322 -2.34 30.17 -7.70
CA TYR A 322 -2.69 31.60 -7.78
C TYR A 322 -4.02 31.86 -7.05
N GLU A 323 -4.29 33.15 -6.75
CA GLU A 323 -5.44 33.56 -5.94
C GLU A 323 -6.78 33.12 -6.56
N GLU A 324 -7.05 33.45 -7.83
CA GLU A 324 -8.27 32.97 -8.48
C GLU A 324 -8.35 31.43 -8.59
N GLY A 325 -7.20 30.73 -8.56
CA GLY A 325 -7.16 29.26 -8.50
C GLY A 325 -7.69 28.72 -7.17
N GLN A 326 -7.46 29.46 -6.07
CA GLN A 326 -8.08 29.15 -4.77
C GLN A 326 -9.59 29.32 -4.86
N ASP A 327 -10.07 30.47 -5.37
CA ASP A 327 -11.49 30.76 -5.54
C ASP A 327 -12.19 29.70 -6.40
N ILE A 328 -11.56 29.23 -7.49
CA ILE A 328 -12.09 28.18 -8.35
C ILE A 328 -12.31 26.88 -7.54
N VAL A 329 -11.35 26.45 -6.73
CA VAL A 329 -11.46 25.23 -5.94
C VAL A 329 -12.54 25.37 -4.88
N LEU A 330 -12.63 26.53 -4.20
CA LEU A 330 -13.66 26.80 -3.19
C LEU A 330 -15.06 26.81 -3.79
N GLU A 331 -15.27 27.52 -4.90
CA GLU A 331 -16.54 27.54 -5.64
C GLU A 331 -16.99 26.14 -6.09
N LEU A 332 -16.05 25.28 -6.52
CA LEU A 332 -16.35 23.90 -6.86
C LEU A 332 -16.72 23.06 -5.63
N LEU A 333 -16.06 23.25 -4.50
CA LEU A 333 -16.42 22.59 -3.25
C LEU A 333 -17.81 22.96 -2.77
N GLU A 334 -18.20 24.22 -2.90
CA GLU A 334 -19.51 24.72 -2.47
C GLU A 334 -20.64 24.36 -3.43
N ARG A 335 -20.41 24.31 -4.75
CA ARG A 335 -21.48 24.34 -5.75
C ARG A 335 -21.55 23.13 -6.67
N TRP A 336 -20.49 22.29 -6.72
CA TRP A 336 -20.47 21.06 -7.51
C TRP A 336 -21.00 19.91 -6.67
N ASP A 337 -22.13 19.29 -7.04
CA ASP A 337 -22.86 18.29 -6.25
C ASP A 337 -22.47 16.82 -6.54
N ARG A 338 -21.69 16.55 -7.61
CA ARG A 338 -21.25 15.22 -8.03
C ARG A 338 -19.85 14.90 -7.55
N PRO A 339 -19.32 13.66 -7.75
CA PRO A 339 -17.97 13.31 -7.39
C PRO A 339 -16.93 14.31 -7.91
N LEU A 340 -16.12 14.82 -6.99
CA LEU A 340 -15.05 15.80 -7.22
C LEU A 340 -13.71 15.21 -6.79
N LEU A 341 -12.79 15.08 -7.75
CA LEU A 341 -11.40 14.73 -7.50
C LEU A 341 -10.54 15.97 -7.59
N ILE A 342 -9.76 16.25 -6.54
CA ILE A 342 -8.82 17.37 -6.49
C ILE A 342 -7.40 16.81 -6.44
N ASP A 343 -6.54 17.21 -7.39
CA ASP A 343 -5.16 16.76 -7.49
C ASP A 343 -4.19 17.93 -7.70
N ALA A 344 -2.94 17.71 -7.50
CA ALA A 344 -1.83 18.59 -7.87
C ALA A 344 -2.01 20.05 -7.42
N ASP A 345 -2.02 20.99 -8.37
CA ASP A 345 -2.18 22.41 -8.05
C ASP A 345 -3.57 22.75 -7.45
N GLY A 346 -4.58 21.92 -7.68
CA GLY A 346 -5.88 22.03 -7.00
C GLY A 346 -5.76 21.82 -5.49
N ILE A 347 -4.98 20.80 -5.07
CA ILE A 347 -4.67 20.55 -3.65
C ILE A 347 -3.84 21.71 -3.07
N ASN A 348 -2.87 22.21 -3.83
CA ASN A 348 -2.04 23.32 -3.38
C ASN A 348 -2.87 24.60 -3.20
N ASN A 349 -3.78 24.93 -4.12
CA ASN A 349 -4.69 26.06 -4.02
C ASN A 349 -5.65 25.93 -2.83
N LEU A 350 -6.18 24.73 -2.59
CA LEU A 350 -7.01 24.45 -1.40
C LEU A 350 -6.22 24.66 -0.09
N ALA A 351 -4.99 24.17 -0.02
CA ALA A 351 -4.14 24.37 1.15
C ALA A 351 -3.79 25.85 1.38
N ASP A 352 -3.53 26.61 0.30
CA ASP A 352 -3.18 28.03 0.37
C ASP A 352 -4.38 28.89 0.77
N SER A 353 -5.62 28.50 0.46
CA SER A 353 -6.83 29.21 0.86
C SER A 353 -7.09 29.18 2.37
N GLY A 354 -6.63 28.14 3.05
CA GLY A 354 -6.90 27.90 4.48
C GLY A 354 -8.33 27.42 4.80
N GLU A 355 -9.21 27.28 3.81
CA GLU A 355 -10.64 26.98 3.97
C GLU A 355 -10.94 25.46 3.88
N LEU A 356 -10.17 24.64 4.61
CA LEU A 356 -10.37 23.19 4.62
C LEU A 356 -11.72 22.75 5.20
N SER A 357 -12.38 23.63 5.97
CA SER A 357 -13.72 23.37 6.53
C SER A 357 -14.77 23.05 5.47
N LEU A 358 -14.66 23.62 4.26
CA LEU A 358 -15.56 23.35 3.14
C LEU A 358 -15.58 21.88 2.70
N LEU A 359 -14.50 21.12 2.96
CA LEU A 359 -14.50 19.69 2.72
C LEU A 359 -15.53 18.95 3.59
N ARG A 360 -15.72 19.38 4.87
CA ARG A 360 -16.72 18.78 5.78
C ARG A 360 -18.14 19.14 5.40
N ASP A 361 -18.33 20.36 4.93
CA ASP A 361 -19.66 20.90 4.66
C ASP A 361 -20.25 20.38 3.35
N ARG A 362 -19.41 19.75 2.52
CA ARG A 362 -19.80 19.23 1.22
C ARG A 362 -20.52 17.89 1.35
N GLU A 363 -21.75 17.79 0.84
CA GLU A 363 -22.54 16.54 0.79
C GLU A 363 -22.06 15.57 -0.30
N GLY A 364 -21.48 16.07 -1.39
CA GLY A 364 -20.96 15.27 -2.51
C GLY A 364 -19.66 14.55 -2.19
N VAL A 365 -19.38 13.48 -2.92
CA VAL A 365 -18.12 12.73 -2.80
C VAL A 365 -16.93 13.61 -3.17
N THR A 366 -15.98 13.77 -2.26
CA THR A 366 -14.70 14.45 -2.49
C THR A 366 -13.55 13.47 -2.36
N VAL A 367 -12.64 13.49 -3.33
CA VAL A 367 -11.42 12.68 -3.35
C VAL A 367 -10.22 13.61 -3.49
N LEU A 368 -9.31 13.55 -2.55
CA LEU A 368 -8.00 14.23 -2.65
C LEU A 368 -6.92 13.20 -2.98
N THR A 369 -6.04 13.53 -3.93
CA THR A 369 -4.97 12.62 -4.38
C THR A 369 -3.57 13.19 -4.10
N PRO A 370 -3.22 13.58 -2.85
CA PRO A 370 -1.95 14.21 -2.55
C PRO A 370 -0.77 13.24 -2.65
N HIS A 371 0.38 13.73 -3.10
CA HIS A 371 1.66 13.14 -2.73
C HIS A 371 2.09 13.67 -1.35
N VAL A 372 3.15 13.10 -0.77
CA VAL A 372 3.60 13.45 0.60
C VAL A 372 3.79 14.96 0.80
N GLY A 373 4.35 15.67 -0.19
CA GLY A 373 4.57 17.13 -0.08
C GLY A 373 3.28 17.95 -0.13
N GLU A 374 2.30 17.55 -0.94
CA GLU A 374 0.95 18.16 -0.99
C GLU A 374 0.19 17.86 0.30
N PHE A 375 0.26 16.63 0.81
CA PHE A 375 -0.38 16.24 2.06
C PHE A 375 0.24 16.97 3.27
N SER A 376 1.57 17.16 3.26
CA SER A 376 2.27 17.97 4.28
C SER A 376 1.74 19.41 4.32
N ARG A 377 1.45 19.99 3.16
CA ARG A 377 0.90 21.34 3.04
C ARG A 377 -0.54 21.44 3.53
N LEU A 378 -1.36 20.42 3.20
CA LEU A 378 -2.75 20.32 3.67
C LEU A 378 -2.86 20.10 5.17
N SER A 379 -2.06 19.18 5.72
CA SER A 379 -2.22 18.70 7.10
C SER A 379 -1.36 19.45 8.11
N GLY A 380 -0.34 20.20 7.66
CA GLY A 380 0.67 20.80 8.53
C GLY A 380 1.69 19.81 9.12
N LEU A 381 1.57 18.51 8.83
CA LEU A 381 2.49 17.48 9.30
C LEU A 381 3.80 17.50 8.50
N SER A 382 4.90 17.09 9.14
CA SER A 382 6.17 16.92 8.45
C SER A 382 6.14 15.72 7.49
N SER A 383 6.93 15.78 6.42
CA SER A 383 7.05 14.65 5.48
C SER A 383 7.52 13.36 6.15
N GLU A 384 8.37 13.45 7.19
CA GLU A 384 8.84 12.29 7.95
C GLU A 384 7.69 11.62 8.72
N GLU A 385 6.86 12.40 9.41
CA GLU A 385 5.67 11.90 10.12
C GLU A 385 4.71 11.22 9.17
N ILE A 386 4.44 11.83 8.01
CA ILE A 386 3.55 11.27 7.00
C ILE A 386 4.09 9.93 6.49
N VAL A 387 5.36 9.87 6.08
CA VAL A 387 5.98 8.64 5.53
C VAL A 387 6.00 7.51 6.56
N CYS A 388 6.24 7.83 7.84
CA CYS A 388 6.27 6.83 8.90
C CYS A 388 4.90 6.28 9.28
N ASN A 389 3.82 7.09 9.13
CA ASN A 389 2.49 6.80 9.63
C ASN A 389 1.39 6.95 8.56
N GLN A 390 1.69 6.64 7.30
CA GLN A 390 0.82 6.91 6.14
C GLN A 390 -0.64 6.48 6.34
N THR A 391 -0.86 5.31 6.92
CA THR A 391 -2.20 4.75 7.14
C THR A 391 -3.00 5.56 8.16
N GLU A 392 -2.36 5.97 9.25
CA GLU A 392 -3.03 6.68 10.33
C GLU A 392 -3.32 8.13 9.94
N VAL A 393 -2.31 8.84 9.40
CA VAL A 393 -2.49 10.25 9.01
C VAL A 393 -3.51 10.41 7.88
N ALA A 394 -3.56 9.46 6.93
CA ALA A 394 -4.56 9.48 5.88
C ALA A 394 -5.97 9.18 6.43
N ARG A 395 -6.11 8.19 7.33
CA ARG A 395 -7.37 7.85 7.98
C ARG A 395 -7.90 9.01 8.82
N ASP A 396 -7.04 9.59 9.65
CA ASP A 396 -7.44 10.63 10.59
C ASP A 396 -7.88 11.90 9.83
N PHE A 397 -7.13 12.29 8.78
CA PHE A 397 -7.54 13.39 7.90
C PHE A 397 -8.85 13.09 7.16
N SER A 398 -8.98 11.90 6.60
CA SER A 398 -10.20 11.47 5.90
C SER A 398 -11.43 11.53 6.81
N GLY A 399 -11.32 11.02 8.04
CA GLY A 399 -12.39 11.05 9.04
C GLY A 399 -12.70 12.46 9.54
N GLU A 400 -11.67 13.30 9.69
CA GLU A 400 -11.82 14.68 10.14
C GLU A 400 -12.55 15.56 9.11
N PHE A 401 -12.19 15.42 7.83
CA PHE A 401 -12.70 16.29 6.76
C PHE A 401 -13.80 15.65 5.90
N GLY A 402 -14.23 14.42 6.19
CA GLY A 402 -15.31 13.77 5.46
C GLY A 402 -14.98 13.44 3.98
N CYS A 403 -13.70 13.38 3.60
CA CYS A 403 -13.28 13.18 2.21
C CYS A 403 -12.42 11.90 2.06
N TYR A 404 -12.39 11.32 0.87
CA TYR A 404 -11.49 10.24 0.55
C TYR A 404 -10.08 10.77 0.30
N ILE A 405 -9.07 10.07 0.83
CA ILE A 405 -7.65 10.38 0.61
C ILE A 405 -7.01 9.25 -0.19
N VAL A 406 -6.34 9.59 -1.28
CA VAL A 406 -5.44 8.71 -2.02
C VAL A 406 -4.02 9.25 -1.86
N LEU A 407 -3.37 8.91 -0.75
CA LEU A 407 -2.01 9.36 -0.44
C LEU A 407 -0.99 8.61 -1.32
N LYS A 408 -0.49 9.33 -2.33
CA LYS A 408 0.43 8.79 -3.34
C LYS A 408 1.83 8.54 -2.76
N GLY A 409 2.40 7.38 -3.06
CA GLY A 409 3.75 6.99 -2.64
C GLY A 409 4.18 5.67 -3.27
N ALA A 410 5.33 5.15 -2.84
CA ALA A 410 5.78 3.81 -3.24
C ALA A 410 4.78 2.71 -2.80
N ARG A 411 3.99 3.00 -1.78
CA ARG A 411 2.76 2.31 -1.40
C ARG A 411 1.67 3.37 -1.32
N THR A 412 0.74 3.33 -2.25
CA THR A 412 -0.39 4.27 -2.22
C THR A 412 -1.40 3.81 -1.18
N VAL A 413 -1.78 4.74 -0.30
CA VAL A 413 -2.77 4.49 0.76
C VAL A 413 -4.08 5.17 0.40
N ILE A 414 -5.18 4.43 0.44
CA ILE A 414 -6.53 4.94 0.31
C ILE A 414 -7.16 4.96 1.70
N ALA A 415 -7.74 6.08 2.10
CA ALA A 415 -8.54 6.19 3.33
C ALA A 415 -9.95 6.70 3.01
N SER A 416 -10.95 6.11 3.66
CA SER A 416 -12.36 6.51 3.54
C SER A 416 -12.81 7.31 4.78
N PRO A 417 -13.83 8.16 4.66
CA PRO A 417 -14.44 8.86 5.80
C PRO A 417 -14.95 7.92 6.90
N SER A 418 -15.31 6.68 6.57
CA SER A 418 -15.75 5.63 7.51
C SER A 418 -14.59 4.95 8.24
N GLY A 419 -13.33 5.39 8.01
CA GLY A 419 -12.13 4.92 8.69
C GLY A 419 -11.51 3.65 8.10
N GLU A 420 -11.95 3.22 6.93
CA GLU A 420 -11.33 2.10 6.19
C GLU A 420 -10.06 2.56 5.51
N VAL A 421 -9.04 1.71 5.54
CA VAL A 421 -7.75 1.98 4.94
C VAL A 421 -7.34 0.83 4.04
N PHE A 422 -6.92 1.15 2.82
CA PHE A 422 -6.40 0.18 1.86
C PHE A 422 -5.02 0.59 1.39
N VAL A 423 -4.10 -0.37 1.32
CA VAL A 423 -2.73 -0.13 0.86
C VAL A 423 -2.51 -0.90 -0.44
N SER A 424 -2.11 -0.20 -1.48
CA SER A 424 -1.69 -0.83 -2.73
C SER A 424 -0.22 -1.23 -2.65
N THR A 425 0.07 -2.48 -2.97
CA THR A 425 1.44 -2.97 -3.13
C THR A 425 1.90 -2.95 -4.59
N ARG A 426 1.02 -2.53 -5.52
CA ARG A 426 1.34 -2.40 -6.95
C ARG A 426 2.08 -1.11 -7.26
N GLY A 427 2.86 -1.18 -8.32
CA GLY A 427 3.69 -0.10 -8.81
C GLY A 427 5.18 -0.43 -8.80
N THR A 428 5.94 0.33 -9.56
CA THR A 428 7.37 0.12 -9.75
C THR A 428 8.13 1.43 -9.58
N PRO A 429 9.40 1.41 -9.17
CA PRO A 429 10.25 2.59 -9.14
C PRO A 429 10.37 3.34 -10.47
N ALA A 430 10.14 2.67 -11.60
CA ALA A 430 10.10 3.30 -12.93
C ALA A 430 9.00 4.36 -13.08
N MET A 431 7.97 4.31 -12.22
CA MET A 431 6.86 5.27 -12.17
C MET A 431 7.22 6.60 -11.48
N ALA A 432 8.42 6.74 -10.94
CA ALA A 432 8.87 7.98 -10.29
C ALA A 432 9.23 9.06 -11.34
N LYS A 433 8.24 9.53 -12.11
CA LYS A 433 8.37 10.52 -13.19
C LYS A 433 7.17 11.46 -13.26
N GLY A 434 7.41 12.64 -13.83
CA GLY A 434 6.34 13.60 -14.10
C GLY A 434 5.23 13.02 -14.99
N GLY A 435 3.99 13.40 -14.72
CA GLY A 435 2.82 12.96 -15.47
C GLY A 435 2.17 11.66 -14.98
N VAL A 436 2.87 10.87 -14.15
CA VAL A 436 2.32 9.60 -13.63
C VAL A 436 1.15 9.85 -12.68
N GLY A 437 1.19 10.91 -11.87
CA GLY A 437 0.07 11.36 -11.05
C GLY A 437 -1.13 11.80 -11.89
N ASP A 438 -0.90 12.55 -12.97
CA ASP A 438 -1.97 13.00 -13.87
C ASP A 438 -2.68 11.81 -14.53
N VAL A 439 -1.93 10.75 -14.88
CA VAL A 439 -2.53 9.48 -15.38
C VAL A 439 -3.41 8.86 -14.31
N LEU A 440 -2.97 8.81 -13.06
CA LEU A 440 -3.79 8.28 -11.95
C LEU A 440 -5.09 9.06 -11.79
N SER A 441 -5.03 10.40 -11.83
CA SER A 441 -6.23 11.25 -11.73
C SER A 441 -7.23 10.99 -12.84
N GLY A 442 -6.75 10.78 -14.07
CA GLY A 442 -7.59 10.37 -15.20
C GLY A 442 -8.23 9.00 -15.00
N VAL A 443 -7.48 8.02 -14.50
CA VAL A 443 -8.01 6.69 -14.15
C VAL A 443 -9.08 6.79 -13.07
N LEU A 444 -8.81 7.52 -11.99
CA LEU A 444 -9.71 7.63 -10.85
C LEU A 444 -11.01 8.35 -11.21
N VAL A 445 -10.94 9.49 -11.92
CA VAL A 445 -12.15 10.24 -12.32
C VAL A 445 -13.03 9.43 -13.26
N SER A 446 -12.43 8.64 -14.16
CA SER A 446 -13.16 7.73 -15.06
C SER A 446 -13.98 6.71 -14.26
N LEU A 447 -13.38 6.11 -13.24
CA LEU A 447 -14.06 5.12 -12.41
C LEU A 447 -15.07 5.76 -11.46
N LEU A 448 -14.76 6.90 -10.85
CA LEU A 448 -15.70 7.66 -10.01
C LEU A 448 -16.98 8.08 -10.79
N GLY A 449 -16.86 8.36 -12.07
CA GLY A 449 -18.01 8.68 -12.91
C GLY A 449 -18.88 7.48 -13.29
N ARG A 450 -18.50 6.25 -12.91
CA ARG A 450 -19.16 4.98 -13.30
C ARG A 450 -19.56 4.10 -12.11
N TYR A 451 -18.95 4.30 -10.94
CA TYR A 451 -19.22 3.50 -9.74
C TYR A 451 -20.12 4.28 -8.77
N GLU A 452 -21.10 3.60 -8.21
CA GLU A 452 -21.93 4.14 -7.12
C GLU A 452 -21.13 4.21 -5.81
N GLU A 453 -20.23 3.22 -5.58
CA GLU A 453 -19.40 3.14 -4.38
C GLU A 453 -18.00 3.70 -4.67
N PRO A 454 -17.67 4.90 -4.16
CA PRO A 454 -16.38 5.55 -4.46
C PRO A 454 -15.17 4.71 -4.07
N LEU A 455 -15.25 3.99 -2.95
CA LEU A 455 -14.15 3.18 -2.46
C LEU A 455 -13.77 2.04 -3.42
N GLU A 456 -14.76 1.43 -4.08
CA GLU A 456 -14.50 0.41 -5.09
C GLU A 456 -13.81 1.00 -6.33
N ALA A 457 -14.23 2.18 -6.77
CA ALA A 457 -13.56 2.93 -7.84
C ALA A 457 -12.10 3.24 -7.51
N LEU A 458 -11.83 3.72 -6.29
CA LEU A 458 -10.49 4.07 -5.84
C LEU A 458 -9.57 2.85 -5.71
N LYS A 459 -10.06 1.75 -5.14
CA LYS A 459 -9.29 0.50 -5.03
C LYS A 459 -8.89 -0.03 -6.40
N LEU A 460 -9.87 -0.14 -7.31
CA LEU A 460 -9.59 -0.59 -8.67
C LEU A 460 -8.64 0.36 -9.40
N GLY A 461 -8.87 1.67 -9.33
CA GLY A 461 -8.07 2.66 -10.04
C GLY A 461 -6.61 2.67 -9.61
N VAL A 462 -6.34 2.66 -8.30
CA VAL A 462 -4.97 2.61 -7.77
C VAL A 462 -4.28 1.30 -8.14
N TYR A 463 -4.99 0.17 -8.04
CA TYR A 463 -4.45 -1.14 -8.41
C TYR A 463 -4.15 -1.23 -9.91
N LEU A 464 -5.10 -0.83 -10.76
CA LEU A 464 -5.00 -0.82 -12.21
C LEU A 464 -3.82 0.04 -12.70
N HIS A 465 -3.67 1.24 -12.15
CA HIS A 465 -2.58 2.16 -12.47
C HIS A 465 -1.22 1.58 -12.10
N GLY A 466 -1.08 1.01 -10.89
CA GLY A 466 0.16 0.38 -10.46
C GLY A 466 0.51 -0.83 -11.31
N LEU A 467 -0.45 -1.71 -11.60
CA LEU A 467 -0.25 -2.90 -12.44
C LEU A 467 0.09 -2.52 -13.89
N ALA A 468 -0.53 -1.47 -14.45
CA ALA A 468 -0.17 -0.98 -15.78
C ALA A 468 1.28 -0.47 -15.83
N GLY A 469 1.77 0.13 -14.75
CA GLY A 469 3.16 0.53 -14.60
C GLY A 469 4.12 -0.65 -14.55
N GLU A 470 3.79 -1.71 -13.83
CA GLU A 470 4.57 -2.97 -13.78
C GLU A 470 4.64 -3.62 -15.16
N ILE A 471 3.51 -3.77 -15.85
CA ILE A 471 3.45 -4.32 -17.23
C ILE A 471 4.28 -3.47 -18.22
N ALA A 472 4.27 -2.15 -18.07
CA ALA A 472 5.07 -1.27 -18.88
C ALA A 472 6.58 -1.46 -18.62
N GLU A 473 7.01 -1.67 -17.36
CA GLU A 473 8.41 -1.95 -16.99
C GLU A 473 8.88 -3.30 -17.53
N GLU A 474 8.04 -4.34 -17.54
CA GLU A 474 8.39 -5.64 -18.16
C GLU A 474 8.76 -5.52 -19.64
N ARG A 475 8.15 -4.58 -20.35
CA ARG A 475 8.35 -4.34 -21.77
C ARG A 475 9.47 -3.35 -22.06
N LEU A 476 9.74 -2.43 -21.14
CA LEU A 476 10.67 -1.31 -21.30
C LEU A 476 11.77 -1.38 -20.25
N HIS A 477 12.91 -0.76 -20.56
CA HIS A 477 13.90 -0.52 -19.54
C HIS A 477 13.34 0.49 -18.50
N ARG A 478 13.61 0.25 -17.21
CA ARG A 478 13.14 1.06 -16.06
C ARG A 478 13.32 2.57 -16.29
N GLU A 479 14.50 2.98 -16.78
CA GLU A 479 14.82 4.38 -17.03
C GLU A 479 14.04 5.00 -18.21
N SER A 480 13.46 4.20 -19.08
CA SER A 480 12.81 4.66 -20.32
C SER A 480 11.29 4.74 -20.22
N LEU A 481 10.67 4.21 -19.15
CA LEU A 481 9.23 4.24 -18.93
C LEU A 481 8.74 5.70 -18.82
N ARG A 482 7.63 6.02 -19.48
CA ARG A 482 6.96 7.33 -19.45
C ARG A 482 5.51 7.17 -19.02
N ALA A 483 4.87 8.24 -18.58
CA ALA A 483 3.45 8.26 -18.20
C ALA A 483 2.54 7.70 -19.33
N ARG A 484 2.82 8.03 -20.59
CA ARG A 484 2.08 7.52 -21.75
C ARG A 484 2.20 6.00 -21.93
N ASP A 485 3.27 5.40 -21.48
CA ASP A 485 3.44 3.94 -21.56
C ASP A 485 2.50 3.24 -20.56
N ILE A 486 2.25 3.85 -19.39
CA ILE A 486 1.24 3.37 -18.42
C ILE A 486 -0.15 3.42 -19.07
N ILE A 487 -0.54 4.56 -19.67
CA ILE A 487 -1.84 4.70 -20.39
C ILE A 487 -2.00 3.59 -21.44
N ARG A 488 -0.95 3.31 -22.20
CA ARG A 488 -0.93 2.27 -23.23
C ARG A 488 -1.20 0.88 -22.66
N ASP A 489 -0.70 0.59 -21.46
CA ASP A 489 -0.79 -0.76 -20.87
C ASP A 489 -1.99 -0.93 -19.89
N ILE A 490 -2.82 0.10 -19.66
CA ILE A 490 -4.12 -0.02 -18.92
C ILE A 490 -4.98 -1.19 -19.44
N PRO A 491 -5.17 -1.39 -20.77
CA PRO A 491 -6.00 -2.51 -21.26
C PRO A 491 -5.43 -3.88 -20.90
N LYS A 492 -4.11 -4.01 -20.83
CA LYS A 492 -3.47 -5.27 -20.41
C LYS A 492 -3.66 -5.51 -18.91
N ALA A 493 -3.56 -4.44 -18.11
CA ALA A 493 -3.80 -4.53 -16.68
C ALA A 493 -5.24 -4.97 -16.37
N TYR A 494 -6.24 -4.47 -17.09
CA TYR A 494 -7.63 -4.95 -17.00
C TYR A 494 -7.73 -6.46 -17.29
N LYS A 495 -7.17 -6.92 -18.40
CA LYS A 495 -7.16 -8.36 -18.76
C LYS A 495 -6.47 -9.22 -17.70
N SER A 496 -5.37 -8.72 -17.11
CA SER A 496 -4.66 -9.43 -16.05
C SER A 496 -5.52 -9.55 -14.79
N ILE A 497 -6.23 -8.48 -14.38
CA ILE A 497 -7.16 -8.52 -13.24
C ILE A 497 -8.31 -9.51 -13.53
N GLU A 498 -8.90 -9.45 -14.72
CA GLU A 498 -9.98 -10.37 -15.12
C GLU A 498 -9.55 -11.84 -15.05
N ASN A 499 -8.34 -12.17 -15.50
CA ASN A 499 -7.80 -13.51 -15.43
C ASN A 499 -7.56 -13.97 -13.98
N LEU A 500 -7.05 -13.07 -13.10
CA LEU A 500 -6.84 -13.37 -11.69
C LEU A 500 -8.17 -13.65 -10.97
N LEU A 501 -9.23 -12.90 -11.29
CA LEU A 501 -10.57 -13.13 -10.72
C LEU A 501 -11.13 -14.49 -11.15
N LYS A 502 -11.04 -14.86 -12.42
CA LYS A 502 -11.50 -16.17 -12.95
C LYS A 502 -10.78 -17.34 -12.29
N THR A 503 -9.46 -17.21 -12.03
CA THR A 503 -8.69 -18.29 -11.36
C THR A 503 -9.04 -18.43 -9.88
N SER A 504 -9.40 -17.36 -9.19
CA SER A 504 -9.84 -17.43 -7.79
C SER A 504 -11.21 -18.12 -7.64
N ASP A 505 -12.12 -17.90 -8.59
CA ASP A 505 -13.45 -18.52 -8.57
C ASP A 505 -13.41 -20.04 -8.82
N THR A 506 -12.51 -20.51 -9.69
CA THR A 506 -12.30 -21.95 -9.95
C THR A 506 -11.74 -22.68 -8.73
N ASN A 507 -10.75 -22.10 -8.04
CA ASN A 507 -10.17 -22.71 -6.84
C ASN A 507 -11.18 -22.79 -5.67
N SER A 508 -12.08 -21.80 -5.54
CA SER A 508 -13.11 -21.78 -4.49
C SER A 508 -14.25 -22.79 -4.74
N GLN A 509 -14.43 -23.29 -5.96
CA GLN A 509 -15.43 -24.32 -6.30
C GLN A 509 -14.87 -25.74 -6.08
N ASP A 510 -13.60 -25.98 -6.30
CA ASP A 510 -12.95 -27.27 -6.06
C ASP A 510 -12.84 -27.57 -4.56
N ASP A 511 -12.56 -26.56 -3.71
CA ASP A 511 -12.51 -26.73 -2.24
C ASP A 511 -13.89 -26.99 -1.59
N ARG A 512 -15.02 -26.75 -2.30
CA ARG A 512 -16.37 -27.06 -1.81
C ARG A 512 -16.89 -28.43 -2.25
N GLN A 513 -16.15 -29.15 -3.11
CA GLN A 513 -16.52 -30.47 -3.62
C GLN A 513 -15.63 -31.60 -3.09
N GLY A 514 -14.61 -31.31 -2.28
CA GLY A 514 -13.75 -32.28 -1.57
C GLY A 514 -14.05 -32.27 -0.08
#